data_99f24bd65f8e2011f017477ce4c80a32
#
_entry.id   99f24bd65f8e2011f017477ce4c80a32
#
_cell.length_a   1.000
_cell.length_b   1.000
_cell.length_c   1.000
_cell.angle_alpha   90.00
_cell.angle_beta   90.00
_cell.angle_gamma   90.00
#
_symmetry.space_group_name_H-M   'P 1'
#
loop_
_entity.id
_entity.type
_entity.pdbx_description
1 polymer ?
#
loop_
_entity_poly.entity_id
_entity_poly.type
_entity_poly.pdbx_seq_one_letter_code
_entity_poly.pdbx_strand_id
1 'polypeptide(L)'
;MEVELSHSIRATPEEIYDRWLDPKRPGGPWFGVVKAIVNPVVDGLFYHCVHHEGRDWAHYGRFVTLDRGRRIEQTWVSDATKGRETLLTLTFAAHGSECLVTLRHVDLPDDEMGRRHRDGWGYMLGAMAEAFAD
;
A
#
# COMPACT_ATOMS: atom_id res chain seq x y z
N MET A 1 -1.41 -13.94 -10.70
CA MET A 1 -2.51 -12.98 -10.84
C MET A 1 -2.02 -11.57 -10.61
N GLU A 2 -2.53 -10.61 -11.34
CA GLU A 2 -2.14 -9.20 -11.23
C GLU A 2 -3.36 -8.36 -10.89
N VAL A 3 -3.15 -7.37 -10.03
CA VAL A 3 -4.16 -6.36 -9.69
C VAL A 3 -3.59 -4.99 -10.05
N GLU A 4 -4.37 -4.15 -10.71
CA GLU A 4 -4.00 -2.78 -11.00
C GLU A 4 -5.20 -1.88 -10.75
N LEU A 5 -4.99 -0.85 -9.94
CA LEU A 5 -6.02 0.11 -9.55
C LEU A 5 -5.42 1.52 -9.56
N SER A 6 -6.24 2.51 -9.87
CA SER A 6 -5.85 3.91 -9.81
C SER A 6 -6.90 4.72 -9.07
N HIS A 7 -6.47 5.75 -8.37
CA HIS A 7 -7.36 6.67 -7.66
C HIS A 7 -6.74 8.05 -7.60
N SER A 8 -7.56 9.09 -7.78
CA SER A 8 -7.14 10.47 -7.60
C SER A 8 -7.32 10.89 -6.16
N ILE A 9 -6.29 11.50 -5.57
CA ILE A 9 -6.27 11.95 -4.19
C ILE A 9 -5.87 13.43 -4.15
N ARG A 10 -6.58 14.24 -3.35
CA ARG A 10 -6.36 15.69 -3.25
C ARG A 10 -5.16 16.03 -2.37
N ALA A 11 -3.98 15.73 -2.87
CA ALA A 11 -2.72 16.01 -2.22
C ALA A 11 -1.59 15.99 -3.24
N THR A 12 -0.41 16.42 -2.86
CA THR A 12 0.75 16.33 -3.73
C THR A 12 1.26 14.89 -3.77
N PRO A 13 1.96 14.48 -4.85
CA PRO A 13 2.60 13.17 -4.88
C PRO A 13 3.51 12.90 -3.67
N GLU A 14 4.25 13.91 -3.22
CA GLU A 14 5.16 13.79 -2.08
C GLU A 14 4.38 13.54 -0.77
N GLU A 15 3.24 14.20 -0.57
CA GLU A 15 2.42 13.99 0.62
C GLU A 15 1.88 12.57 0.69
N ILE A 16 1.38 12.04 -0.43
CA ILE A 16 0.85 10.68 -0.47
C ILE A 16 1.98 9.66 -0.27
N TYR A 17 3.11 9.88 -0.93
CA TYR A 17 4.30 9.05 -0.75
C TYR A 17 4.71 8.98 0.72
N ASP A 18 4.82 10.14 1.37
CA ASP A 18 5.24 10.20 2.77
C ASP A 18 4.23 9.50 3.68
N ARG A 19 2.93 9.64 3.42
CA ARG A 19 1.88 8.98 4.22
C ARG A 19 1.89 7.47 4.06
N TRP A 20 2.22 6.98 2.89
CA TRP A 20 2.36 5.53 2.68
C TRP A 20 3.46 4.94 3.57
N LEU A 21 4.52 5.66 3.77
CA LEU A 21 5.70 5.17 4.51
C LEU A 21 5.68 5.47 6.00
N ASP A 22 4.77 6.33 6.48
CA ASP A 22 4.75 6.75 7.88
C ASP A 22 3.47 6.29 8.59
N PRO A 23 3.52 5.18 9.36
CA PRO A 23 2.34 4.67 10.06
C PRO A 23 1.88 5.54 11.23
N LYS A 24 2.65 6.54 11.62
CA LYS A 24 2.32 7.42 12.74
C LYS A 24 1.48 8.62 12.33
N ARG A 25 1.36 8.89 11.04
CA ARG A 25 0.65 10.06 10.53
C ARG A 25 -0.76 9.70 10.06
N PRO A 26 -1.80 10.43 10.52
CA PRO A 26 -3.15 10.23 10.02
C PRO A 26 -3.24 10.41 8.50
N GLY A 27 -4.14 9.70 7.87
CA GLY A 27 -4.35 9.77 6.41
C GLY A 27 -3.58 8.73 5.63
N GLY A 28 -2.60 8.09 6.22
CA GLY A 28 -1.87 6.98 5.58
C GLY A 28 -2.57 5.64 5.80
N PRO A 29 -2.27 4.64 4.97
CA PRO A 29 -2.97 3.35 5.03
C PRO A 29 -2.64 2.52 6.26
N TRP A 30 -1.51 2.79 6.90
CA TRP A 30 -1.03 1.99 8.03
C TRP A 30 -1.23 2.69 9.37
N PHE A 31 -1.88 3.85 9.35
CA PHE A 31 -2.23 4.55 10.57
C PHE A 31 -3.37 3.81 11.30
N GLY A 32 -3.16 3.52 12.58
CA GLY A 32 -4.18 2.87 13.40
C GLY A 32 -4.28 1.36 13.27
N VAL A 33 -3.39 0.71 12.50
CA VAL A 33 -3.34 -0.76 12.45
C VAL A 33 -2.79 -1.33 13.77
N VAL A 34 -2.97 -2.62 13.99
CA VAL A 34 -2.55 -3.28 15.23
C VAL A 34 -1.07 -3.04 15.53
N LYS A 35 -0.23 -3.18 14.51
CA LYS A 35 1.20 -2.92 14.63
C LYS A 35 1.78 -2.60 13.25
N ALA A 36 2.64 -1.60 13.20
CA ALA A 36 3.38 -1.27 11.99
C ALA A 36 4.82 -0.91 12.36
N ILE A 37 5.76 -1.54 11.67
CA ILE A 37 7.20 -1.26 11.79
C ILE A 37 7.68 -1.01 10.37
N VAL A 38 8.28 0.15 10.14
CA VAL A 38 8.73 0.54 8.80
C VAL A 38 10.12 1.13 8.88
N ASN A 39 11.04 0.56 8.10
CA ASN A 39 12.35 1.16 7.87
C ASN A 39 12.39 1.65 6.41
N PRO A 40 12.09 2.95 6.17
CA PRO A 40 11.83 3.46 4.82
C PRO A 40 13.12 3.78 4.05
N VAL A 41 13.93 2.78 3.83
CA VAL A 41 15.15 2.86 3.02
C VAL A 41 15.18 1.65 2.07
N VAL A 42 15.92 1.75 0.98
CA VAL A 42 16.08 0.61 0.07
C VAL A 42 16.69 -0.56 0.85
N ASP A 43 16.13 -1.74 0.64
CA ASP A 43 16.40 -2.97 1.37
C ASP A 43 15.97 -2.94 2.86
N GLY A 44 15.38 -1.83 3.32
CA GLY A 44 14.77 -1.75 4.64
C GLY A 44 13.54 -2.64 4.72
N LEU A 45 13.25 -3.16 5.92
CA LEU A 45 12.15 -4.08 6.15
C LEU A 45 10.90 -3.34 6.63
N PHE A 46 9.74 -3.92 6.34
CA PHE A 46 8.48 -3.44 6.91
C PHE A 46 7.66 -4.63 7.42
N TYR A 47 6.80 -4.32 8.38
CA TYR A 47 5.84 -5.26 8.95
C TYR A 47 4.56 -4.49 9.27
N HIS A 48 3.42 -4.96 8.76
CA HIS A 48 2.11 -4.41 9.07
C HIS A 48 1.21 -5.52 9.56
N CYS A 49 0.65 -5.38 10.75
CA CYS A 49 -0.37 -6.31 11.26
C CYS A 49 -1.71 -5.61 11.24
N VAL A 50 -2.66 -6.14 10.49
CA VAL A 50 -3.99 -5.58 10.29
C VAL A 50 -5.02 -6.54 10.85
N HIS A 51 -5.95 -6.03 11.68
CA HIS A 51 -7.07 -6.83 12.17
C HIS A 51 -8.22 -6.76 11.16
N HIS A 52 -8.66 -7.92 10.69
CA HIS A 52 -9.75 -8.00 9.70
C HIS A 52 -10.50 -9.31 9.86
N GLU A 53 -11.84 -9.22 9.89
CA GLU A 53 -12.71 -10.39 9.98
C GLU A 53 -12.35 -11.34 11.14
N GLY A 54 -12.10 -10.76 12.32
CA GLY A 54 -11.90 -11.54 13.54
C GLY A 54 -10.50 -12.12 13.72
N ARG A 55 -9.53 -11.77 12.87
CA ARG A 55 -8.15 -12.24 13.03
C ARG A 55 -7.15 -11.18 12.64
N ASP A 56 -5.92 -11.36 13.09
CA ASP A 56 -4.80 -10.51 12.73
C ASP A 56 -4.08 -11.09 11.51
N TRP A 57 -3.83 -10.22 10.52
CA TRP A 57 -3.11 -10.57 9.30
C TRP A 57 -1.78 -9.83 9.27
N ALA A 58 -0.70 -10.57 9.27
CA ALA A 58 0.65 -10.01 9.15
C ALA A 58 1.07 -9.93 7.68
N HIS A 59 1.62 -8.78 7.33
CA HIS A 59 2.18 -8.52 6.00
C HIS A 59 3.59 -8.01 6.18
N TYR A 60 4.53 -8.50 5.42
CA TYR A 60 5.93 -8.11 5.58
C TYR A 60 6.69 -8.18 4.26
N GLY A 61 7.83 -7.53 4.24
CA GLY A 61 8.69 -7.51 3.08
C GLY A 61 9.81 -6.50 3.21
N ARG A 62 10.36 -6.12 2.08
CA ARG A 62 11.42 -5.11 2.00
C ARG A 62 11.11 -4.12 0.89
N PHE A 63 11.68 -2.92 1.01
CA PHE A 63 11.58 -1.91 -0.04
C PHE A 63 12.61 -2.16 -1.12
N VAL A 64 12.17 -2.18 -2.36
CA VAL A 64 13.03 -2.39 -3.54
C VAL A 64 13.41 -1.05 -4.17
N THR A 65 12.43 -0.17 -4.33
CA THR A 65 12.62 1.16 -4.92
C THR A 65 11.90 2.19 -4.08
N LEU A 66 12.59 3.27 -3.75
CA LEU A 66 12.01 4.42 -3.07
C LEU A 66 12.46 5.68 -3.82
N ASP A 67 11.56 6.25 -4.62
CA ASP A 67 11.76 7.50 -5.35
C ASP A 67 10.67 8.47 -4.92
N ARG A 68 11.03 9.39 -4.03
CA ARG A 68 10.05 10.26 -3.35
C ARG A 68 9.17 11.03 -4.33
N GLY A 69 7.86 10.89 -4.16
CA GLY A 69 6.88 11.56 -4.99
C GLY A 69 6.67 10.91 -6.36
N ARG A 70 7.32 9.79 -6.65
CA ARG A 70 7.20 9.11 -7.95
C ARG A 70 6.86 7.65 -7.85
N ARG A 71 7.60 6.88 -7.03
CA ARG A 71 7.49 5.43 -7.06
C ARG A 71 7.92 4.77 -5.77
N ILE A 72 7.14 3.79 -5.33
CA ILE A 72 7.51 2.84 -4.28
C ILE A 72 7.35 1.44 -4.87
N GLU A 73 8.38 0.61 -4.73
CA GLU A 73 8.27 -0.83 -4.97
C GLU A 73 8.66 -1.55 -3.71
N GLN A 74 7.85 -2.50 -3.30
CA GLN A 74 8.10 -3.30 -2.11
C GLN A 74 7.64 -4.73 -2.33
N THR A 75 8.37 -5.67 -1.77
CA THR A 75 7.92 -7.06 -1.75
C THR A 75 6.77 -7.18 -0.75
N TRP A 76 5.92 -8.18 -0.92
CA TRP A 76 4.73 -8.34 -0.10
C TRP A 76 4.47 -9.82 0.13
N VAL A 77 4.52 -10.23 1.39
CA VAL A 77 4.31 -11.61 1.80
C VAL A 77 3.31 -11.64 2.95
N SER A 78 2.40 -12.58 2.93
CA SER A 78 1.43 -12.79 4.00
C SER A 78 0.85 -14.20 3.93
N ASP A 79 -0.02 -14.54 4.88
CA ASP A 79 -0.81 -15.77 4.80
C ASP A 79 -1.68 -15.77 3.54
N ALA A 80 -2.19 -14.60 3.16
CA ALA A 80 -3.04 -14.47 1.97
C ALA A 80 -2.27 -14.71 0.66
N THR A 81 -0.96 -14.58 0.66
CA THR A 81 -0.11 -14.96 -0.47
C THR A 81 0.47 -16.37 -0.32
N LYS A 82 0.06 -17.08 0.73
CA LYS A 82 0.55 -18.43 1.06
C LYS A 82 2.07 -18.48 1.24
N GLY A 83 2.64 -17.41 1.82
CA GLY A 83 4.08 -17.28 2.00
C GLY A 83 4.85 -16.97 0.72
N ARG A 84 4.16 -16.76 -0.40
CA ARG A 84 4.82 -16.37 -1.65
C ARG A 84 5.23 -14.90 -1.60
N GLU A 85 6.44 -14.62 -2.05
CA GLU A 85 6.87 -13.25 -2.25
C GLU A 85 6.20 -12.68 -3.51
N THR A 86 5.51 -11.57 -3.34
CA THR A 86 4.87 -10.84 -4.43
C THR A 86 5.47 -9.45 -4.52
N LEU A 87 5.15 -8.69 -5.55
CA LEU A 87 5.68 -7.33 -5.73
C LEU A 87 4.53 -6.33 -5.81
N LEU A 88 4.59 -5.34 -4.93
CA LEU A 88 3.65 -4.22 -4.89
C LEU A 88 4.36 -2.96 -5.38
N THR A 89 3.76 -2.29 -6.35
CA THR A 89 4.29 -1.06 -6.92
C THR A 89 3.25 0.04 -6.82
N LEU A 90 3.65 1.20 -6.30
CA LEU A 90 2.86 2.41 -6.35
C LEU A 90 3.58 3.45 -7.18
N THR A 91 2.83 4.11 -8.04
CA THR A 91 3.33 5.28 -8.78
C THR A 91 2.45 6.48 -8.45
N PHE A 92 3.06 7.65 -8.43
CA PHE A 92 2.43 8.90 -8.05
C PHE A 92 2.65 9.90 -9.16
N ALA A 93 1.58 10.47 -9.69
CA ALA A 93 1.66 11.44 -10.76
C ALA A 93 0.80 12.66 -10.45
N ALA A 94 1.41 13.85 -10.52
CA ALA A 94 0.66 15.09 -10.35
C ALA A 94 -0.38 15.24 -11.47
N HIS A 95 -1.58 15.62 -11.10
CA HIS A 95 -2.68 15.83 -12.02
C HIS A 95 -3.52 17.01 -11.55
N GLY A 96 -3.14 18.22 -11.98
CA GLY A 96 -3.74 19.45 -11.46
C GLY A 96 -3.45 19.61 -9.98
N SER A 97 -4.49 19.79 -9.17
CA SER A 97 -4.40 19.89 -7.71
C SER A 97 -4.44 18.54 -7.01
N GLU A 98 -4.42 17.46 -7.77
CA GLU A 98 -4.54 16.10 -7.24
C GLU A 98 -3.33 15.27 -7.62
N CYS A 99 -3.21 14.12 -7.00
CA CYS A 99 -2.25 13.09 -7.35
C CYS A 99 -2.99 11.86 -7.84
N LEU A 100 -2.62 11.36 -9.02
CA LEU A 100 -3.09 10.06 -9.47
C LEU A 100 -2.17 8.99 -8.87
N VAL A 101 -2.71 8.16 -7.99
CA VAL A 101 -2.01 7.02 -7.42
C VAL A 101 -2.39 5.78 -8.20
N THR A 102 -1.41 5.09 -8.74
CA THR A 102 -1.62 3.79 -9.40
C THR A 102 -0.94 2.72 -8.57
N LEU A 103 -1.71 1.71 -8.19
CA LEU A 103 -1.23 0.56 -7.43
C LEU A 103 -1.26 -0.67 -8.33
N ARG A 104 -0.13 -1.36 -8.41
CA ARG A 104 -0.01 -2.61 -9.15
C ARG A 104 0.58 -3.68 -8.24
N HIS A 105 -0.10 -4.82 -8.16
CA HIS A 105 0.34 -5.94 -7.34
C HIS A 105 0.42 -7.18 -8.22
N VAL A 106 1.62 -7.73 -8.38
CA VAL A 106 1.86 -8.86 -9.28
C VAL A 106 2.29 -10.09 -8.50
N ASP A 107 2.25 -11.24 -9.17
CA ASP A 107 2.62 -12.55 -8.63
C ASP A 107 1.70 -13.06 -7.50
N LEU A 108 0.53 -12.45 -7.35
CA LEU A 108 -0.47 -12.93 -6.41
C LEU A 108 -0.97 -14.32 -6.79
N PRO A 109 -1.35 -15.16 -5.81
CA PRO A 109 -2.02 -16.42 -6.12
C PRO A 109 -3.30 -16.19 -6.92
N ASP A 110 -3.55 -17.03 -7.91
CA ASP A 110 -4.78 -16.95 -8.72
C ASP A 110 -5.89 -17.74 -8.03
N ASP A 111 -6.38 -17.20 -6.94
CA ASP A 111 -7.43 -17.78 -6.11
C ASP A 111 -8.24 -16.68 -5.44
N GLU A 112 -9.13 -17.07 -4.53
CA GLU A 112 -9.98 -16.12 -3.81
C GLU A 112 -9.15 -15.09 -3.02
N MET A 113 -8.06 -15.52 -2.40
CA MET A 113 -7.21 -14.61 -1.64
C MET A 113 -6.51 -13.59 -2.54
N GLY A 114 -6.08 -14.00 -3.73
CA GLY A 114 -5.57 -13.07 -4.73
C GLY A 114 -6.61 -12.04 -5.13
N ARG A 115 -7.84 -12.46 -5.37
CA ARG A 115 -8.97 -11.56 -5.71
C ARG A 115 -9.32 -10.63 -4.55
N ARG A 116 -9.22 -11.08 -3.31
CA ARG A 116 -9.46 -10.24 -2.12
C ARG A 116 -8.45 -9.10 -2.01
N HIS A 117 -7.26 -9.24 -2.53
CA HIS A 117 -6.29 -8.15 -2.58
C HIS A 117 -6.81 -6.98 -3.40
N ARG A 118 -7.51 -7.25 -4.52
CA ARG A 118 -8.13 -6.18 -5.31
C ARG A 118 -9.12 -5.38 -4.48
N ASP A 119 -10.01 -6.06 -3.77
CA ASP A 119 -11.02 -5.41 -2.95
C ASP A 119 -10.39 -4.63 -1.79
N GLY A 120 -9.39 -5.21 -1.14
CA GLY A 120 -8.68 -4.58 -0.04
C GLY A 120 -7.92 -3.32 -0.48
N TRP A 121 -7.20 -3.39 -1.59
CA TRP A 121 -6.50 -2.23 -2.12
C TRP A 121 -7.46 -1.13 -2.59
N GLY A 122 -8.57 -1.51 -3.23
CA GLY A 122 -9.60 -0.54 -3.63
C GLY A 122 -10.20 0.19 -2.44
N TYR A 123 -10.54 -0.55 -1.40
CA TYR A 123 -11.03 0.04 -0.15
C TYR A 123 -10.00 1.00 0.46
N MET A 124 -8.76 0.59 0.52
CA MET A 124 -7.69 1.37 1.13
C MET A 124 -7.40 2.66 0.36
N LEU A 125 -7.34 2.60 -0.97
CA LEU A 125 -7.14 3.80 -1.78
C LEU A 125 -8.32 4.77 -1.64
N GLY A 126 -9.55 4.24 -1.59
CA GLY A 126 -10.74 5.05 -1.35
C GLY A 126 -10.72 5.73 0.01
N ALA A 127 -10.30 5.02 1.05
CA ALA A 127 -10.18 5.58 2.40
C ALA A 127 -9.11 6.67 2.46
N MET A 128 -7.99 6.49 1.78
CA MET A 128 -6.95 7.52 1.68
C MET A 128 -7.49 8.77 0.97
N ALA A 129 -8.21 8.58 -0.14
CA ALA A 129 -8.80 9.70 -0.86
C ALA A 129 -9.76 10.48 0.03
N GLU A 130 -10.57 9.78 0.82
CA GLU A 130 -11.51 10.40 1.74
C GLU A 130 -10.79 11.18 2.86
N ALA A 131 -9.68 10.66 3.36
CA ALA A 131 -8.89 11.32 4.40
C ALA A 131 -8.28 12.64 3.93
N PHE A 132 -8.05 12.82 2.64
CA PHE A 132 -7.54 14.06 2.05
C PHE A 132 -8.63 14.93 1.41
N ALA A 133 -9.87 14.49 1.40
CA ALA A 133 -10.98 15.31 0.93
C ALA A 133 -11.39 16.32 2.00
N ASP A 134 -11.67 17.52 1.59
CA ASP A 134 -12.13 18.57 2.52
C ASP A 134 -13.64 18.59 2.66
#